data_f0b07b37498f57af6b235de794f3294e
#
_entry.id   f0b07b37498f57af6b235de794f3294e
#
_cell.length_a   1.000
_cell.length_b   1.000
_cell.length_c   1.000
_cell.angle_alpha   90.00
_cell.angle_beta   90.00
_cell.angle_gamma   90.00
#
_symmetry.space_group_name_H-M   'P 1'
#
loop_
_entity.id
_entity.type
_entity.pdbx_description
1 polymer ?
#
loop_
_entity_poly.entity_id
_entity_poly.type
_entity_poly.pdbx_seq_one_letter_code
_entity_poly.pdbx_strand_id
1 'polypeptide(L)'
;MRKSIAFKALLLCAVAVFATAHAVEENPKTGGPYVPTPQVVVDSMLRMAAVNENDYVIDLGSGDGIIVLTAARQFKAAGMGVDIDPELVKLSNASAQKSGVASRVHFVREDVFKADLSKASVLTLYLLPGMMMNLRTKLFNELKPGTRVVSHDYHFGDWSPDDSISFDVPEKESVTGVPRATVLLWYVPARIAGTWEVKTAGGEAYQLTLKQRFQHVEGSASAAGKPVKPQHLTLRGNDFVFDLPEGKGTARFSGRANGDAMEGTIEFAGGRPAQRWTATRTVAAKVITE
;
A
#
# COMPACT_ATOMS: atom_id res chain seq x y z
N MET A 1 -35.19 -83.64 -10.78
CA MET A 1 -35.72 -82.48 -10.03
C MET A 1 -34.58 -81.50 -9.84
N ARG A 2 -34.53 -80.45 -10.67
CA ARG A 2 -33.49 -79.40 -10.64
C ARG A 2 -34.06 -78.22 -9.90
N LYS A 3 -33.41 -77.78 -8.79
CA LYS A 3 -33.72 -76.52 -8.09
C LYS A 3 -32.86 -75.45 -8.66
N SER A 4 -33.50 -74.44 -9.23
CA SER A 4 -32.89 -73.18 -9.73
C SER A 4 -32.69 -72.22 -8.57
N ILE A 5 -31.46 -71.76 -8.39
CA ILE A 5 -31.10 -70.71 -7.41
C ILE A 5 -31.03 -69.40 -8.18
N ALA A 6 -31.96 -68.52 -7.89
CA ALA A 6 -31.98 -67.17 -8.45
C ALA A 6 -31.02 -66.23 -7.68
N PHE A 7 -30.00 -65.71 -8.36
CA PHE A 7 -29.06 -64.72 -7.85
C PHE A 7 -29.68 -63.31 -8.02
N LYS A 8 -30.03 -62.64 -6.92
CA LYS A 8 -30.43 -61.25 -6.96
C LYS A 8 -29.18 -60.40 -6.94
N ALA A 9 -28.88 -59.72 -8.08
CA ALA A 9 -27.86 -58.69 -8.14
C ALA A 9 -28.40 -57.40 -7.55
N LEU A 10 -27.77 -56.92 -6.50
CA LEU A 10 -28.05 -55.65 -5.87
C LEU A 10 -27.21 -54.58 -6.58
N LEU A 11 -27.88 -53.71 -7.37
CA LEU A 11 -27.24 -52.61 -8.07
C LEU A 11 -27.08 -51.44 -7.11
N LEU A 12 -25.85 -51.17 -6.62
CA LEU A 12 -25.52 -50.04 -5.79
C LEU A 12 -25.27 -48.83 -6.74
N CYS A 13 -26.25 -47.92 -6.85
CA CYS A 13 -26.05 -46.61 -7.50
C CYS A 13 -25.25 -45.70 -6.58
N ALA A 14 -23.96 -45.55 -6.83
CA ALA A 14 -23.15 -44.48 -6.23
C ALA A 14 -23.48 -43.19 -6.91
N VAL A 15 -24.23 -42.31 -6.22
CA VAL A 15 -24.43 -40.92 -6.66
C VAL A 15 -23.15 -40.14 -6.31
N ALA A 16 -22.31 -39.92 -7.31
CA ALA A 16 -21.17 -39.01 -7.18
C ALA A 16 -21.71 -37.56 -7.22
N VAL A 17 -21.74 -36.91 -6.05
CA VAL A 17 -21.99 -35.46 -5.96
C VAL A 17 -20.72 -34.76 -6.41
N PHE A 18 -20.68 -34.37 -7.66
CA PHE A 18 -19.68 -33.39 -8.13
C PHE A 18 -20.03 -32.04 -7.55
N ALA A 19 -19.33 -31.65 -6.48
CA ALA A 19 -19.28 -30.24 -6.07
C ALA A 19 -18.55 -29.45 -7.18
N THR A 20 -19.29 -28.81 -8.06
CA THR A 20 -18.75 -27.86 -9.02
C THR A 20 -18.30 -26.65 -8.21
N ALA A 21 -17.00 -26.56 -7.91
CA ALA A 21 -16.38 -25.30 -7.54
C ALA A 21 -16.62 -24.36 -8.73
N HIS A 22 -17.52 -23.41 -8.57
CA HIS A 22 -17.66 -22.31 -9.52
C HIS A 22 -16.38 -21.50 -9.41
N ALA A 23 -15.43 -21.73 -10.31
CA ALA A 23 -14.36 -20.77 -10.57
C ALA A 23 -15.07 -19.48 -10.99
N VAL A 24 -14.84 -18.42 -10.23
CA VAL A 24 -15.29 -17.09 -10.61
C VAL A 24 -14.56 -16.76 -11.90
N GLU A 25 -15.29 -16.78 -13.01
CA GLU A 25 -14.76 -16.51 -14.34
C GLU A 25 -14.32 -15.04 -14.34
N GLU A 26 -13.02 -14.78 -14.46
CA GLU A 26 -12.49 -13.42 -14.62
C GLU A 26 -13.14 -12.83 -15.87
N ASN A 27 -14.03 -11.85 -15.68
CA ASN A 27 -14.61 -11.14 -16.81
C ASN A 27 -13.54 -10.18 -17.36
N PRO A 28 -12.94 -10.45 -18.53
CA PRO A 28 -11.84 -9.64 -19.05
C PRO A 28 -12.22 -8.19 -19.35
N LYS A 29 -13.52 -7.87 -19.33
CA LYS A 29 -14.03 -6.50 -19.53
C LYS A 29 -14.20 -5.72 -18.23
N THR A 30 -14.27 -6.38 -17.07
CA THR A 30 -14.57 -5.74 -15.79
C THR A 30 -13.47 -5.93 -14.74
N GLY A 31 -12.43 -6.73 -15.02
CA GLY A 31 -11.35 -7.00 -14.07
C GLY A 31 -11.75 -7.88 -12.89
N GLY A 32 -12.98 -8.43 -12.89
CA GLY A 32 -13.50 -9.31 -11.85
C GLY A 32 -14.90 -8.92 -11.38
N PRO A 33 -15.52 -9.72 -10.47
CA PRO A 33 -16.83 -9.41 -9.94
C PRO A 33 -16.76 -8.21 -8.97
N TYR A 34 -17.80 -7.39 -8.99
CA TYR A 34 -17.97 -6.40 -7.93
C TYR A 34 -18.29 -7.07 -6.60
N VAL A 35 -17.47 -6.80 -5.59
CA VAL A 35 -17.64 -7.26 -4.20
C VAL A 35 -17.64 -6.04 -3.29
N PRO A 36 -18.77 -5.69 -2.64
CA PRO A 36 -18.82 -4.52 -1.78
C PRO A 36 -17.93 -4.69 -0.55
N THR A 37 -17.21 -3.62 -0.19
CA THR A 37 -16.43 -3.58 1.04
C THR A 37 -17.32 -3.28 2.23
N PRO A 38 -17.37 -4.12 3.29
CA PRO A 38 -18.13 -3.85 4.49
C PRO A 38 -17.75 -2.52 5.15
N GLN A 39 -18.71 -1.78 5.69
CA GLN A 39 -18.46 -0.45 6.27
C GLN A 39 -17.39 -0.45 7.36
N VAL A 40 -17.35 -1.48 8.21
CA VAL A 40 -16.33 -1.63 9.26
C VAL A 40 -14.92 -1.73 8.70
N VAL A 41 -14.76 -2.35 7.52
CA VAL A 41 -13.47 -2.43 6.81
C VAL A 41 -13.14 -1.08 6.20
N VAL A 42 -14.09 -0.40 5.55
CA VAL A 42 -13.90 0.96 5.02
C VAL A 42 -13.44 1.91 6.12
N ASP A 43 -14.10 1.90 7.27
CA ASP A 43 -13.73 2.73 8.42
C ASP A 43 -12.31 2.41 8.92
N SER A 44 -11.94 1.13 8.95
CA SER A 44 -10.60 0.68 9.35
C SER A 44 -9.54 1.12 8.35
N MET A 45 -9.80 1.01 7.04
CA MET A 45 -8.90 1.48 5.98
C MET A 45 -8.62 2.98 6.10
N LEU A 46 -9.67 3.79 6.23
CA LEU A 46 -9.55 5.25 6.29
C LEU A 46 -8.88 5.72 7.59
N ARG A 47 -9.16 5.07 8.72
CA ARG A 47 -8.50 5.37 10.01
C ARG A 47 -7.02 4.94 10.01
N MET A 48 -6.70 3.76 9.48
CA MET A 48 -5.32 3.26 9.36
C MET A 48 -4.48 4.19 8.49
N ALA A 49 -5.07 4.72 7.41
CA ALA A 49 -4.45 5.75 6.58
C ALA A 49 -4.43 7.14 7.25
N ALA A 50 -4.99 7.31 8.44
CA ALA A 50 -5.12 8.62 9.11
C ALA A 50 -5.70 9.69 8.18
N VAL A 51 -6.74 9.34 7.42
CA VAL A 51 -7.41 10.25 6.48
C VAL A 51 -7.96 11.47 7.21
N ASN A 52 -7.78 12.64 6.63
CA ASN A 52 -8.26 13.90 7.17
C ASN A 52 -8.70 14.87 6.05
N GLU A 53 -9.16 16.06 6.40
CA GLU A 53 -9.72 17.06 5.49
C GLU A 53 -8.76 17.62 4.42
N ASN A 54 -7.45 17.45 4.61
CA ASN A 54 -6.43 17.88 3.66
C ASN A 54 -6.09 16.79 2.63
N ASP A 55 -6.71 15.61 2.74
CA ASP A 55 -6.42 14.49 1.86
C ASP A 55 -7.23 14.52 0.57
N TYR A 56 -6.60 13.97 -0.47
CA TYR A 56 -7.25 13.57 -1.70
C TYR A 56 -7.17 12.05 -1.84
N VAL A 57 -8.31 11.39 -1.64
CA VAL A 57 -8.44 9.94 -1.71
C VAL A 57 -8.72 9.51 -3.14
N ILE A 58 -7.92 8.62 -3.71
CA ILE A 58 -8.24 7.94 -4.97
C ILE A 58 -8.54 6.48 -4.64
N ASP A 59 -9.66 5.97 -5.14
CA ASP A 59 -10.09 4.58 -4.98
C ASP A 59 -10.10 3.88 -6.34
N LEU A 60 -9.25 2.86 -6.52
CA LEU A 60 -9.15 2.10 -7.76
C LEU A 60 -10.01 0.84 -7.69
N GLY A 61 -10.98 0.74 -8.60
CA GLY A 61 -12.06 -0.24 -8.55
C GLY A 61 -13.11 0.19 -7.53
N SER A 62 -13.58 1.44 -7.64
CA SER A 62 -14.37 2.10 -6.60
C SER A 62 -15.78 1.52 -6.38
N GLY A 63 -16.26 0.67 -7.29
CA GLY A 63 -17.57 0.04 -7.16
C GLY A 63 -18.70 1.05 -6.94
N ASP A 64 -19.47 0.88 -5.87
CA ASP A 64 -20.55 1.77 -5.47
C ASP A 64 -20.09 3.09 -4.82
N GLY A 65 -18.78 3.29 -4.72
CA GLY A 65 -18.15 4.50 -4.20
C GLY A 65 -18.05 4.59 -2.68
N ILE A 66 -18.38 3.52 -1.94
CA ILE A 66 -18.50 3.54 -0.48
C ILE A 66 -17.26 4.12 0.21
N ILE A 67 -16.05 3.81 -0.24
CA ILE A 67 -14.79 4.27 0.39
C ILE A 67 -14.65 5.79 0.24
N VAL A 68 -14.74 6.31 -0.99
CA VAL A 68 -14.60 7.76 -1.27
C VAL A 68 -15.74 8.57 -0.65
N LEU A 69 -16.96 8.05 -0.71
CA LEU A 69 -18.13 8.68 -0.06
C LEU A 69 -17.95 8.75 1.46
N THR A 70 -17.43 7.69 2.09
CA THR A 70 -17.15 7.67 3.53
C THR A 70 -16.02 8.63 3.89
N ALA A 71 -14.94 8.68 3.09
CA ALA A 71 -13.85 9.63 3.28
C ALA A 71 -14.37 11.09 3.27
N ALA A 72 -15.26 11.43 2.32
CA ALA A 72 -15.83 12.76 2.25
C ALA A 72 -16.81 13.07 3.41
N ARG A 73 -17.66 12.14 3.78
CA ARG A 73 -18.67 12.35 4.84
C ARG A 73 -18.07 12.44 6.24
N GLN A 74 -17.20 11.47 6.57
CA GLN A 74 -16.70 11.34 7.94
C GLN A 74 -15.41 12.14 8.16
N PHE A 75 -14.52 12.19 7.18
CA PHE A 75 -13.19 12.79 7.31
C PHE A 75 -13.05 14.13 6.57
N LYS A 76 -14.09 14.57 5.83
CA LYS A 76 -14.08 15.81 5.02
C LYS A 76 -13.06 15.81 3.90
N ALA A 77 -12.47 14.67 3.57
CA ALA A 77 -11.51 14.52 2.47
C ALA A 77 -12.16 14.83 1.11
N ALA A 78 -11.37 15.26 0.16
CA ALA A 78 -11.73 15.24 -1.25
C ALA A 78 -11.31 13.91 -1.88
N GLY A 79 -11.85 13.59 -3.07
CA GLY A 79 -11.41 12.36 -3.72
C GLY A 79 -12.06 12.03 -5.04
N MET A 80 -11.60 10.94 -5.62
CA MET A 80 -12.07 10.39 -6.88
C MET A 80 -12.16 8.87 -6.78
N GLY A 81 -13.24 8.29 -7.28
CA GLY A 81 -13.33 6.85 -7.52
C GLY A 81 -13.16 6.55 -9.02
N VAL A 82 -12.45 5.49 -9.30
CA VAL A 82 -12.21 5.00 -10.67
C VAL A 82 -12.79 3.61 -10.80
N ASP A 83 -13.67 3.39 -11.76
CA ASP A 83 -14.22 2.08 -12.07
C ASP A 83 -14.43 1.92 -13.58
N ILE A 84 -14.33 0.69 -14.08
CA ILE A 84 -14.56 0.40 -15.49
C ILE A 84 -16.06 0.25 -15.81
N ASP A 85 -16.89 -0.08 -14.81
CA ASP A 85 -18.31 -0.32 -14.95
C ASP A 85 -19.09 1.01 -14.95
N PRO A 86 -19.75 1.38 -16.09
CA PRO A 86 -20.48 2.63 -16.19
C PRO A 86 -21.70 2.72 -15.25
N GLU A 87 -22.33 1.60 -14.90
CA GLU A 87 -23.48 1.60 -14.01
C GLU A 87 -23.07 1.84 -12.53
N LEU A 88 -21.94 1.27 -12.10
CA LEU A 88 -21.36 1.55 -10.78
C LEU A 88 -20.91 3.01 -10.70
N VAL A 89 -20.26 3.56 -11.72
CA VAL A 89 -19.87 4.99 -11.76
C VAL A 89 -21.09 5.90 -11.68
N LYS A 90 -22.18 5.58 -12.39
CA LYS A 90 -23.42 6.33 -12.34
C LYS A 90 -24.07 6.28 -10.95
N LEU A 91 -24.11 5.09 -10.34
CA LEU A 91 -24.61 4.87 -8.98
C LEU A 91 -23.83 5.69 -7.96
N SER A 92 -22.49 5.65 -8.03
CA SER A 92 -21.60 6.36 -7.12
C SER A 92 -21.77 7.88 -7.21
N ASN A 93 -21.86 8.44 -8.42
CA ASN A 93 -22.14 9.86 -8.61
C ASN A 93 -23.53 10.28 -8.10
N ALA A 94 -24.56 9.45 -8.33
CA ALA A 94 -25.89 9.70 -7.74
C ALA A 94 -25.86 9.66 -6.21
N SER A 95 -25.11 8.73 -5.63
CA SER A 95 -24.91 8.62 -4.17
C SER A 95 -24.16 9.83 -3.61
N ALA A 96 -23.17 10.38 -4.33
CA ALA A 96 -22.48 11.62 -3.95
C ALA A 96 -23.43 12.82 -3.92
N GLN A 97 -24.31 12.96 -4.91
CA GLN A 97 -25.34 14.00 -4.95
C GLN A 97 -26.30 13.84 -3.76
N LYS A 98 -26.86 12.65 -3.59
CA LYS A 98 -27.83 12.35 -2.51
C LYS A 98 -27.25 12.61 -1.12
N SER A 99 -25.97 12.34 -0.91
CA SER A 99 -25.29 12.57 0.38
C SER A 99 -24.70 13.96 0.55
N GLY A 100 -24.87 14.87 -0.41
CA GLY A 100 -24.40 16.25 -0.32
C GLY A 100 -22.89 16.42 -0.37
N VAL A 101 -22.16 15.45 -0.90
CA VAL A 101 -20.68 15.49 -0.98
C VAL A 101 -20.14 15.63 -2.42
N ALA A 102 -21.01 15.83 -3.41
CA ALA A 102 -20.64 15.92 -4.82
C ALA A 102 -19.70 17.11 -5.16
N SER A 103 -19.58 18.10 -4.28
CA SER A 103 -18.60 19.17 -4.42
C SER A 103 -17.17 18.75 -4.04
N ARG A 104 -17.02 17.64 -3.33
CA ARG A 104 -15.74 17.13 -2.83
C ARG A 104 -15.27 15.90 -3.59
N VAL A 105 -16.22 15.08 -4.10
CA VAL A 105 -15.91 13.78 -4.72
C VAL A 105 -16.64 13.60 -6.04
N HIS A 106 -16.01 12.86 -6.93
CA HIS A 106 -16.58 12.46 -8.20
C HIS A 106 -16.09 11.07 -8.59
N PHE A 107 -16.81 10.42 -9.49
CA PHE A 107 -16.49 9.07 -9.96
C PHE A 107 -16.39 9.08 -11.46
N VAL A 108 -15.36 8.43 -12.00
CA VAL A 108 -15.05 8.41 -13.42
C VAL A 108 -14.98 6.99 -13.95
N ARG A 109 -15.47 6.80 -15.18
CA ARG A 109 -15.29 5.54 -15.89
C ARG A 109 -13.92 5.51 -16.55
N GLU A 110 -13.01 4.73 -15.97
CA GLU A 110 -11.66 4.60 -16.50
C GLU A 110 -11.05 3.26 -16.10
N ASP A 111 -10.06 2.82 -16.88
CA ASP A 111 -9.22 1.68 -16.55
C ASP A 111 -8.23 2.07 -15.43
N VAL A 112 -8.23 1.33 -14.31
CA VAL A 112 -7.35 1.58 -13.16
C VAL A 112 -5.87 1.63 -13.53
N PHE A 113 -5.45 0.94 -14.59
CA PHE A 113 -4.08 0.98 -15.09
C PHE A 113 -3.74 2.28 -15.84
N LYS A 114 -4.73 3.08 -16.22
CA LYS A 114 -4.57 4.35 -16.95
C LYS A 114 -4.86 5.58 -16.10
N ALA A 115 -5.53 5.41 -14.96
CA ALA A 115 -5.91 6.49 -14.06
C ALA A 115 -4.71 7.36 -13.65
N ASP A 116 -4.92 8.69 -13.64
CA ASP A 116 -3.94 9.65 -13.12
C ASP A 116 -3.95 9.66 -11.59
N LEU A 117 -2.84 9.26 -11.00
CA LEU A 117 -2.66 9.15 -9.55
C LEU A 117 -1.97 10.36 -8.92
N SER A 118 -1.61 11.38 -9.69
CA SER A 118 -0.73 12.48 -9.29
C SER A 118 -1.25 13.31 -8.12
N LYS A 119 -2.57 13.34 -7.89
CA LYS A 119 -3.24 14.07 -6.82
C LYS A 119 -3.37 13.26 -5.52
N ALA A 120 -3.18 11.94 -5.58
CA ALA A 120 -3.41 11.09 -4.41
C ALA A 120 -2.49 11.44 -3.25
N SER A 121 -3.06 11.71 -2.08
CA SER A 121 -2.36 11.61 -0.79
C SER A 121 -2.69 10.30 -0.08
N VAL A 122 -3.83 9.70 -0.44
CA VAL A 122 -4.26 8.35 -0.04
C VAL A 122 -4.79 7.62 -1.27
N LEU A 123 -4.34 6.40 -1.46
CA LEU A 123 -4.84 5.48 -2.48
C LEU A 123 -5.47 4.27 -1.78
N THR A 124 -6.69 3.90 -2.17
CA THR A 124 -7.37 2.70 -1.66
C THR A 124 -7.61 1.68 -2.77
N LEU A 125 -7.58 0.39 -2.41
CA LEU A 125 -7.75 -0.72 -3.35
C LEU A 125 -8.44 -1.91 -2.70
N TYR A 126 -9.37 -2.50 -3.45
CA TYR A 126 -9.86 -3.85 -3.20
C TYR A 126 -9.96 -4.57 -4.54
N LEU A 127 -8.84 -5.03 -5.06
CA LEU A 127 -8.71 -5.61 -6.40
C LEU A 127 -8.14 -7.02 -6.32
N LEU A 128 -8.39 -7.83 -7.34
CA LEU A 128 -7.86 -9.19 -7.41
C LEU A 128 -6.32 -9.23 -7.33
N PRO A 129 -5.73 -10.31 -6.78
CA PRO A 129 -4.27 -10.41 -6.59
C PRO A 129 -3.44 -10.13 -7.85
N GLY A 130 -3.88 -10.62 -9.01
CA GLY A 130 -3.20 -10.35 -10.29
C GLY A 130 -3.17 -8.87 -10.66
N MET A 131 -4.27 -8.14 -10.41
CA MET A 131 -4.35 -6.70 -10.65
C MET A 131 -3.44 -5.92 -9.68
N MET A 132 -3.41 -6.32 -8.38
CA MET A 132 -2.52 -5.73 -7.40
C MET A 132 -1.06 -5.83 -7.84
N MET A 133 -0.62 -7.02 -8.29
CA MET A 133 0.74 -7.23 -8.79
C MET A 133 1.05 -6.37 -10.02
N ASN A 134 0.12 -6.26 -10.96
CA ASN A 134 0.30 -5.45 -12.17
C ASN A 134 0.31 -3.94 -11.89
N LEU A 135 -0.43 -3.46 -10.89
CA LEU A 135 -0.43 -2.06 -10.47
C LEU A 135 0.83 -1.64 -9.72
N ARG A 136 1.52 -2.56 -9.06
CA ARG A 136 2.64 -2.28 -8.15
C ARG A 136 3.66 -1.29 -8.73
N THR A 137 4.14 -1.55 -9.94
CA THR A 137 5.14 -0.69 -10.61
C THR A 137 4.59 0.70 -10.92
N LYS A 138 3.33 0.80 -11.38
CA LYS A 138 2.64 2.07 -11.61
C LYS A 138 2.55 2.88 -10.31
N LEU A 139 2.06 2.27 -9.23
CA LEU A 139 1.90 2.93 -7.93
C LEU A 139 3.23 3.45 -7.42
N PHE A 140 4.28 2.63 -7.46
CA PHE A 140 5.61 3.04 -7.02
C PHE A 140 6.20 4.18 -7.86
N ASN A 141 5.88 4.24 -9.15
CA ASN A 141 6.44 5.24 -10.06
C ASN A 141 5.69 6.56 -10.09
N GLU A 142 4.36 6.54 -9.94
CA GLU A 142 3.50 7.71 -10.14
C GLU A 142 3.08 8.39 -8.84
N LEU A 143 2.97 7.63 -7.75
CA LEU A 143 2.63 8.20 -6.46
C LEU A 143 3.81 8.95 -5.85
N LYS A 144 3.51 10.07 -5.19
CA LYS A 144 4.51 10.85 -4.47
C LYS A 144 5.00 10.09 -3.23
N PRO A 145 6.28 10.19 -2.87
CA PRO A 145 6.76 9.69 -1.59
C PRO A 145 5.92 10.22 -0.42
N GLY A 146 5.56 9.33 0.52
CA GLY A 146 4.67 9.64 1.63
C GLY A 146 3.18 9.43 1.34
N THR A 147 2.77 9.17 0.08
CA THR A 147 1.40 8.75 -0.21
C THR A 147 1.10 7.45 0.52
N ARG A 148 -0.04 7.39 1.19
CA ARG A 148 -0.51 6.21 1.92
C ARG A 148 -1.35 5.35 0.99
N VAL A 149 -0.93 4.10 0.80
CA VAL A 149 -1.63 3.10 -0.01
C VAL A 149 -2.26 2.11 0.95
N VAL A 150 -3.57 1.92 0.88
CA VAL A 150 -4.32 1.00 1.75
C VAL A 150 -5.07 0.00 0.92
N SER A 151 -4.88 -1.28 1.21
CA SER A 151 -5.65 -2.33 0.55
C SER A 151 -6.47 -3.16 1.52
N HIS A 152 -7.56 -3.70 1.00
CA HIS A 152 -8.39 -4.70 1.65
C HIS A 152 -7.96 -6.09 1.15
N ASP A 153 -7.56 -6.98 2.07
CA ASP A 153 -7.19 -8.40 1.92
C ASP A 153 -5.92 -8.70 1.10
N TYR A 154 -5.62 -7.96 0.02
CA TYR A 154 -4.59 -8.34 -0.92
C TYR A 154 -3.35 -7.46 -0.85
N HIS A 155 -2.17 -8.07 -1.01
CA HIS A 155 -0.86 -7.45 -0.91
C HIS A 155 -0.18 -7.28 -2.28
N PHE A 156 0.95 -6.56 -2.30
CA PHE A 156 1.77 -6.33 -3.49
C PHE A 156 2.97 -7.29 -3.59
N GLY A 157 2.79 -8.56 -3.22
CA GLY A 157 3.87 -9.56 -3.25
C GLY A 157 4.98 -9.23 -2.27
N ASP A 158 6.19 -9.03 -2.78
CA ASP A 158 7.40 -8.75 -2.03
C ASP A 158 7.57 -7.27 -1.62
N TRP A 159 6.67 -6.39 -2.03
CA TRP A 159 6.54 -5.07 -1.39
C TRP A 159 5.74 -5.23 -0.09
N SER A 160 6.47 -5.46 1.00
CA SER A 160 5.86 -5.68 2.32
C SER A 160 5.11 -4.44 2.82
N PRO A 161 3.95 -4.58 3.48
CA PRO A 161 3.27 -3.45 4.10
C PRO A 161 4.07 -2.89 5.28
N ASP A 162 3.91 -1.60 5.54
CA ASP A 162 4.47 -0.92 6.71
C ASP A 162 3.64 -1.21 7.98
N ASP A 163 2.34 -1.52 7.80
CA ASP A 163 1.44 -1.89 8.89
C ASP A 163 0.29 -2.77 8.39
N SER A 164 -0.31 -3.57 9.28
CA SER A 164 -1.45 -4.42 8.96
C SER A 164 -2.32 -4.73 10.18
N ILE A 165 -3.62 -4.87 9.96
CA ILE A 165 -4.59 -5.31 10.96
C ILE A 165 -5.53 -6.33 10.35
N SER A 166 -5.85 -7.38 11.10
CA SER A 166 -6.85 -8.39 10.70
C SER A 166 -7.90 -8.54 11.80
N PHE A 167 -9.16 -8.63 11.41
CA PHE A 167 -10.28 -8.75 12.33
C PHE A 167 -11.43 -9.53 11.69
N ASP A 168 -12.35 -10.03 12.52
CA ASP A 168 -13.49 -10.79 12.06
C ASP A 168 -14.58 -9.87 11.51
N VAL A 169 -15.14 -10.27 10.36
CA VAL A 169 -16.21 -9.56 9.63
C VAL A 169 -17.21 -10.62 9.16
N PRO A 170 -18.13 -11.07 10.05
CA PRO A 170 -19.06 -12.18 9.76
C PRO A 170 -19.90 -11.99 8.49
N GLU A 171 -20.32 -10.77 8.18
CA GLU A 171 -21.08 -10.46 6.97
C GLU A 171 -20.32 -10.77 5.67
N LYS A 172 -19.00 -10.81 5.70
CA LYS A 172 -18.14 -11.16 4.55
C LYS A 172 -18.26 -12.65 4.17
N GLU A 173 -18.58 -13.51 5.12
CA GLU A 173 -18.65 -14.96 4.90
C GLU A 173 -19.65 -15.33 3.81
N SER A 174 -20.82 -14.67 3.79
CA SER A 174 -21.85 -14.93 2.80
C SER A 174 -21.46 -14.56 1.37
N VAL A 175 -20.47 -13.66 1.19
CA VAL A 175 -20.03 -13.14 -0.12
C VAL A 175 -18.71 -13.78 -0.56
N THR A 176 -17.76 -13.91 0.33
CA THR A 176 -16.39 -14.37 0.01
C THR A 176 -16.06 -15.75 0.56
N GLY A 177 -16.91 -16.33 1.41
CA GLY A 177 -16.64 -17.56 2.15
C GLY A 177 -15.63 -17.41 3.29
N VAL A 178 -15.16 -16.18 3.59
CA VAL A 178 -14.15 -15.90 4.63
C VAL A 178 -14.66 -14.80 5.57
N PRO A 179 -14.97 -15.12 6.85
CA PRO A 179 -15.50 -14.14 7.82
C PRO A 179 -14.40 -13.28 8.45
N ARG A 180 -13.38 -12.92 7.67
CA ARG A 180 -12.22 -12.16 8.15
C ARG A 180 -11.79 -11.14 7.09
N ALA A 181 -11.36 -9.97 7.53
CA ALA A 181 -10.75 -8.97 6.68
C ALA A 181 -9.34 -8.63 7.17
N THR A 182 -8.47 -8.28 6.24
CA THR A 182 -7.15 -7.74 6.50
C THR A 182 -7.03 -6.39 5.83
N VAL A 183 -6.64 -5.38 6.58
CA VAL A 183 -6.28 -4.05 6.06
C VAL A 183 -4.78 -3.91 6.10
N LEU A 184 -4.19 -3.53 4.98
CA LEU A 184 -2.74 -3.40 4.80
C LEU A 184 -2.41 -1.97 4.40
N LEU A 185 -1.36 -1.39 4.99
CA LEU A 185 -0.92 -0.02 4.73
C LEU A 185 0.53 0.00 4.25
N TRP A 186 0.78 0.78 3.21
CA TRP A 186 2.12 1.15 2.72
C TRP A 186 2.26 2.67 2.70
N TYR A 187 3.46 3.15 3.00
CA TYR A 187 3.90 4.50 2.67
C TYR A 187 4.79 4.42 1.43
N VAL A 188 4.41 5.07 0.35
CA VAL A 188 5.28 5.12 -0.84
C VAL A 188 6.63 5.71 -0.46
N PRO A 189 7.73 4.96 -0.57
CA PRO A 189 9.02 5.43 -0.08
C PRO A 189 9.67 6.43 -1.03
N ALA A 190 10.42 7.36 -0.48
CA ALA A 190 11.31 8.20 -1.26
C ALA A 190 12.38 7.34 -1.95
N ARG A 191 12.85 7.78 -3.12
CA ARG A 191 13.90 7.09 -3.87
C ARG A 191 15.25 7.63 -3.44
N ILE A 192 15.88 6.92 -2.49
CA ILE A 192 17.14 7.35 -1.87
C ILE A 192 18.36 6.52 -2.28
N ALA A 193 18.21 5.54 -3.19
CA ALA A 193 19.34 4.79 -3.71
C ALA A 193 20.38 5.71 -4.36
N GLY A 194 21.67 5.45 -4.07
CA GLY A 194 22.75 6.22 -4.63
C GLY A 194 23.80 6.62 -3.60
N THR A 195 24.70 7.52 -3.99
CA THR A 195 25.76 8.05 -3.13
C THR A 195 25.42 9.49 -2.71
N TRP A 196 25.60 9.76 -1.42
CA TRP A 196 25.25 11.01 -0.78
C TRP A 196 26.42 11.61 -0.04
N GLU A 197 26.63 12.91 -0.16
CA GLU A 197 27.50 13.68 0.72
C GLU A 197 26.67 14.21 1.89
N VAL A 198 26.98 13.74 3.08
CA VAL A 198 26.34 14.15 4.34
C VAL A 198 27.25 15.11 5.05
N LYS A 199 26.71 16.28 5.48
CA LYS A 199 27.41 17.31 6.23
C LYS A 199 26.67 17.61 7.52
N THR A 200 27.40 17.68 8.63
CA THR A 200 26.86 18.05 9.93
C THR A 200 27.15 19.51 10.27
N ALA A 201 26.34 20.12 11.12
CA ALA A 201 26.62 21.47 11.64
C ALA A 201 27.91 21.54 12.47
N GLY A 202 28.38 20.40 12.98
CA GLY A 202 29.67 20.26 13.68
C GLY A 202 30.90 20.23 12.78
N GLY A 203 30.69 20.20 11.44
CA GLY A 203 31.79 20.19 10.46
C GLY A 203 32.20 18.79 10.01
N GLU A 204 31.61 17.72 10.56
CA GLU A 204 31.88 16.36 10.08
C GLU A 204 31.21 16.14 8.72
N ALA A 205 31.89 15.37 7.87
CA ALA A 205 31.39 14.98 6.57
C ALA A 205 31.48 13.45 6.39
N TYR A 206 30.40 12.88 5.80
CA TYR A 206 30.33 11.47 5.48
C TYR A 206 29.95 11.28 4.03
N GLN A 207 30.48 10.24 3.40
CA GLN A 207 29.93 9.70 2.17
C GLN A 207 29.06 8.50 2.54
N LEU A 208 27.77 8.54 2.17
CA LEU A 208 26.80 7.47 2.42
C LEU A 208 26.37 6.88 1.10
N THR A 209 26.52 5.58 0.91
CA THR A 209 26.08 4.85 -0.29
C THR A 209 24.94 3.92 0.07
N LEU A 210 23.76 4.10 -0.57
CA LEU A 210 22.52 3.41 -0.28
C LEU A 210 22.10 2.54 -1.45
N LYS A 211 21.70 1.31 -1.14
CA LYS A 211 20.94 0.41 -2.00
C LYS A 211 19.52 0.34 -1.46
N GLN A 212 18.55 0.28 -2.36
CA GLN A 212 17.14 0.32 -1.96
C GLN A 212 16.32 -0.70 -2.75
N ARG A 213 15.49 -1.47 -2.03
CA ARG A 213 14.43 -2.29 -2.59
C ARG A 213 13.12 -1.91 -1.88
N PHE A 214 12.18 -1.26 -2.58
CA PHE A 214 11.01 -0.60 -1.99
C PHE A 214 11.41 0.29 -0.80
N GLN A 215 10.89 0.04 0.42
CA GLN A 215 11.27 0.74 1.65
C GLN A 215 12.49 0.14 2.36
N HIS A 216 12.97 -1.01 1.91
CA HIS A 216 14.15 -1.65 2.50
C HIS A 216 15.43 -1.00 1.98
N VAL A 217 16.26 -0.54 2.90
CA VAL A 217 17.51 0.18 2.61
C VAL A 217 18.68 -0.51 3.26
N GLU A 218 19.72 -0.75 2.48
CA GLU A 218 21.02 -1.16 2.94
C GLU A 218 22.05 -0.09 2.57
N GLY A 219 23.11 0.03 3.35
CA GLY A 219 24.09 1.06 3.05
C GLY A 219 25.47 0.83 3.65
N SER A 220 26.41 1.62 3.14
CA SER A 220 27.75 1.78 3.68
C SER A 220 28.07 3.27 3.79
N ALA A 221 28.93 3.62 4.73
CA ALA A 221 29.39 5.00 4.89
C ALA A 221 30.92 5.07 5.03
N SER A 222 31.48 6.25 4.78
CA SER A 222 32.87 6.57 5.11
C SER A 222 32.98 7.98 5.66
N ALA A 223 33.91 8.18 6.61
CA ALA A 223 34.28 9.49 7.15
C ALA A 223 35.79 9.70 6.90
N ALA A 224 36.16 10.80 6.25
CA ALA A 224 37.54 11.08 5.84
C ALA A 224 38.22 9.86 5.17
N GLY A 225 37.50 9.15 4.30
CA GLY A 225 37.98 7.97 3.57
C GLY A 225 38.03 6.67 4.40
N LYS A 226 37.73 6.70 5.70
CA LYS A 226 37.69 5.51 6.55
C LYS A 226 36.27 4.91 6.58
N PRO A 227 36.12 3.58 6.41
CA PRO A 227 34.82 2.94 6.46
C PRO A 227 34.13 3.13 7.82
N VAL A 228 32.83 3.43 7.77
CA VAL A 228 31.95 3.50 8.92
C VAL A 228 30.70 2.68 8.58
N LYS A 229 30.27 1.79 9.45
CA LYS A 229 29.11 0.95 9.19
C LYS A 229 27.83 1.61 9.72
N PRO A 230 26.92 2.06 8.87
CA PRO A 230 25.63 2.52 9.31
C PRO A 230 24.78 1.36 9.86
N GLN A 231 23.92 1.64 10.82
CA GLN A 231 23.02 0.68 11.47
C GLN A 231 21.60 1.22 11.47
N HIS A 232 20.60 0.33 11.66
CA HIS A 232 19.19 0.67 11.82
C HIS A 232 18.65 1.60 10.73
N LEU A 233 19.03 1.32 9.44
CA LEU A 233 18.52 2.10 8.33
C LEU A 233 17.02 1.82 8.16
N THR A 234 16.20 2.87 8.29
CA THR A 234 14.74 2.79 8.17
C THR A 234 14.24 3.89 7.25
N LEU A 235 13.46 3.52 6.25
CA LEU A 235 12.81 4.45 5.32
C LEU A 235 11.30 4.23 5.38
N ARG A 236 10.55 5.27 5.75
CA ARG A 236 9.09 5.27 5.75
C ARG A 236 8.58 6.54 5.07
N GLY A 237 8.01 6.39 3.88
CA GLY A 237 7.68 7.54 3.06
C GLY A 237 8.93 8.37 2.76
N ASN A 238 8.92 9.64 3.19
CA ASN A 238 10.07 10.54 3.06
C ASN A 238 11.04 10.46 4.25
N ASP A 239 10.62 9.87 5.36
CA ASP A 239 11.41 9.91 6.59
C ASP A 239 12.47 8.81 6.55
N PHE A 240 13.73 9.21 6.70
CA PHE A 240 14.89 8.33 6.69
C PHE A 240 15.66 8.47 7.99
N VAL A 241 15.92 7.33 8.63
CA VAL A 241 16.65 7.25 9.90
C VAL A 241 17.80 6.26 9.75
N PHE A 242 18.96 6.59 10.29
CA PHE A 242 20.11 5.69 10.40
C PHE A 242 21.00 6.09 11.56
N ASP A 243 21.75 5.14 12.08
CA ASP A 243 22.70 5.35 13.17
C ASP A 243 24.13 5.22 12.64
N LEU A 244 25.04 6.11 13.08
CA LEU A 244 26.50 5.96 12.85
C LEU A 244 27.20 5.80 14.19
N PRO A 245 28.28 4.95 14.26
CA PRO A 245 29.14 4.89 15.43
C PRO A 245 29.80 6.25 15.70
N GLU A 246 29.80 6.68 16.95
CA GLU A 246 30.47 7.89 17.39
C GLU A 246 31.13 7.69 18.75
N GLY A 247 32.47 7.70 18.77
CA GLY A 247 33.24 7.40 19.98
C GLY A 247 32.88 6.03 20.56
N LYS A 248 32.38 6.01 21.81
CA LYS A 248 31.86 4.78 22.47
C LYS A 248 30.34 4.60 22.33
N GLY A 249 29.66 5.51 21.61
CA GLY A 249 28.20 5.51 21.45
C GLY A 249 27.77 5.52 20.00
N THR A 250 26.57 6.02 19.77
CA THR A 250 25.97 6.18 18.44
C THR A 250 25.43 7.60 18.27
N ALA A 251 25.47 8.09 17.03
CA ALA A 251 24.78 9.28 16.57
C ALA A 251 23.60 8.83 15.71
N ARG A 252 22.38 9.19 16.10
CA ARG A 252 21.15 8.90 15.36
C ARG A 252 20.82 10.05 14.43
N PHE A 253 20.83 9.78 13.14
CA PHE A 253 20.44 10.71 12.09
C PHE A 253 18.96 10.48 11.76
N SER A 254 18.12 11.49 11.95
CA SER A 254 16.70 11.47 11.57
C SER A 254 16.45 12.64 10.64
N GLY A 255 15.87 12.38 9.46
CA GLY A 255 15.66 13.42 8.47
C GLY A 255 14.66 13.03 7.38
N ARG A 256 14.44 13.96 6.47
CA ARG A 256 13.52 13.77 5.34
C ARG A 256 14.25 13.87 4.02
N ALA A 257 13.89 12.98 3.11
CA ALA A 257 14.36 13.00 1.73
C ALA A 257 13.40 13.81 0.84
N ASN A 258 13.97 14.66 0.00
CA ASN A 258 13.25 15.44 -1.00
C ASN A 258 14.10 15.52 -2.29
N GLY A 259 13.82 14.60 -3.22
CA GLY A 259 14.61 14.46 -4.45
C GLY A 259 16.08 14.11 -4.15
N ASP A 260 16.99 15.02 -4.55
CA ASP A 260 18.43 14.87 -4.38
C ASP A 260 18.98 15.55 -3.11
N ALA A 261 18.10 15.93 -2.20
CA ALA A 261 18.45 16.50 -0.91
C ALA A 261 17.84 15.72 0.26
N MET A 262 18.57 15.69 1.38
CA MET A 262 18.05 15.27 2.68
C MET A 262 18.46 16.28 3.73
N GLU A 263 17.63 16.46 4.74
CA GLU A 263 17.94 17.30 5.90
C GLU A 263 17.30 16.75 7.16
N GLY A 264 17.88 17.07 8.30
CA GLY A 264 17.34 16.59 9.56
C GLY A 264 18.18 16.94 10.78
N THR A 265 18.02 16.14 11.83
CA THR A 265 18.68 16.30 13.11
C THR A 265 19.50 15.06 13.48
N ILE A 266 20.56 15.27 14.24
CA ILE A 266 21.39 14.21 14.84
C ILE A 266 21.17 14.27 16.35
N GLU A 267 20.84 13.13 16.91
CA GLU A 267 20.81 12.91 18.35
C GLU A 267 22.02 12.07 18.76
N PHE A 268 22.72 12.49 19.82
CA PHE A 268 23.92 11.85 20.30
C PHE A 268 23.66 11.09 21.59
N ALA A 269 24.19 9.88 21.68
CA ALA A 269 24.22 9.16 22.94
C ALA A 269 25.04 9.96 23.98
N GLY A 270 24.50 10.12 25.21
CA GLY A 270 25.18 10.84 26.29
C GLY A 270 24.77 12.30 26.47
N GLY A 271 23.66 12.76 25.85
CA GLY A 271 23.04 14.07 26.16
C GLY A 271 23.74 15.29 25.56
N ARG A 272 24.61 15.10 24.59
CA ARG A 272 25.16 16.21 23.79
C ARG A 272 24.02 16.88 23.02
N PRO A 273 24.04 18.24 22.83
CA PRO A 273 22.99 18.94 22.09
C PRO A 273 22.81 18.36 20.67
N ALA A 274 21.56 18.26 20.24
CA ALA A 274 21.24 17.84 18.89
C ALA A 274 21.83 18.82 17.84
N GLN A 275 22.22 18.29 16.71
CA GLN A 275 22.78 19.06 15.59
C GLN A 275 21.94 18.90 14.34
N ARG A 276 22.03 19.84 13.41
CA ARG A 276 21.47 19.70 12.05
C ARG A 276 22.45 18.95 11.15
N TRP A 277 21.89 18.25 10.19
CA TRP A 277 22.64 17.68 9.08
C TRP A 277 21.89 17.91 7.78
N THR A 278 22.64 17.91 6.69
CA THR A 278 22.14 17.93 5.32
C THR A 278 22.86 16.87 4.49
N ALA A 279 22.22 16.41 3.43
CA ALA A 279 22.88 15.57 2.45
C ALA A 279 22.46 15.96 1.03
N THR A 280 23.40 15.83 0.11
CA THR A 280 23.18 16.03 -1.32
C THR A 280 23.58 14.74 -2.06
N ARG A 281 22.71 14.28 -2.96
CA ARG A 281 23.01 13.11 -3.78
C ARG A 281 24.03 13.47 -4.87
N THR A 282 25.13 12.74 -4.90
CA THR A 282 26.18 12.93 -5.91
C THR A 282 26.08 11.93 -7.05
N VAL A 283 25.57 10.73 -6.77
CA VAL A 283 25.35 9.68 -7.77
C VAL A 283 24.00 9.02 -7.49
N ALA A 284 23.08 9.06 -8.46
CA ALA A 284 21.82 8.34 -8.37
C ALA A 284 22.02 6.85 -8.71
N ALA A 285 21.25 5.97 -8.07
CA ALA A 285 21.19 4.56 -8.39
C ALA A 285 19.73 4.09 -8.57
N LYS A 286 19.57 2.98 -9.29
CA LYS A 286 18.23 2.38 -9.51
C LYS A 286 17.69 1.81 -8.20
N VAL A 287 16.41 2.10 -7.91
CA VAL A 287 15.65 1.41 -6.87
C VAL A 287 15.10 0.11 -7.44
N ILE A 288 15.25 -0.99 -6.71
CA ILE A 288 14.73 -2.29 -7.11
C ILE A 288 13.26 -2.38 -6.70
N THR A 289 12.40 -2.68 -7.68
CA THR A 289 10.94 -2.79 -7.52
C THR A 289 10.38 -4.09 -8.13
N GLU A 290 11.27 -4.96 -8.60
CA GLU A 290 10.98 -6.26 -9.22
C GLU A 290 11.66 -7.39 -8.46
#